data_3acb0512bc9ee6234a4fbfb6eb79c760
#
_entry.id   3acb0512bc9ee6234a4fbfb6eb79c760
#
_cell.length_a   1.000
_cell.length_b   1.000
_cell.length_c   1.000
_cell.angle_alpha   90.00
_cell.angle_beta   90.00
_cell.angle_gamma   90.00
#
_symmetry.space_group_name_H-M   'P 1'
#
loop_
_entity.id
_entity.type
_entity.pdbx_description
1 polymer ?
#
loop_
_entity_poly.entity_id
_entity_poly.type
_entity_poly.pdbx_seq_one_letter_code
_entity_poly.pdbx_strand_id
1 'polypeptide(L)'
;MAESYDVIVIGTGAGGGTLARHLAPSGKRILLLERGDWLPREPANWSTLDVFVEGKYISPDSWYSVEGKAFFQPQVHYFVGGATKLYGAALYRMRAEDFGELRHHDGLSPAWPISYQDMEPYYTAAEDLYQVHGAGGEDPTEPPASGPYPYPAVSHEPRIQQLSDDLEKAGYHPFHAPCGILVNEANLPYSTCVRCGECDGFPCPLRAKSDAEVLGVRPALEHDNMTLLRNAQAVKLETNPAGTAVTSVVVERDGETERYAGDIVVVACGAANSARLLLASASDRHPNGLANGSDQVGRNFMYHDCQAVLAVSKEPNPTVFQKTLGVNDFYFSGPDFEYPMGNIQMIGKSQA
;
A
#
# COMPACT_ATOMS: atom_id res chain seq x y z
N MET A 1 -33.26 12.75 -8.84
CA MET A 1 -33.05 11.44 -8.16
C MET A 1 -31.55 11.25 -8.11
N ALA A 2 -31.00 10.78 -6.98
CA ALA A 2 -29.59 10.45 -6.92
C ALA A 2 -29.27 9.36 -7.95
N GLU A 3 -28.14 9.46 -8.61
CA GLU A 3 -27.69 8.41 -9.50
C GLU A 3 -27.38 7.15 -8.68
N SER A 4 -27.86 5.99 -9.10
CA SER A 4 -27.77 4.74 -8.34
C SER A 4 -26.78 3.80 -8.98
N TYR A 5 -25.97 3.14 -8.14
CA TYR A 5 -24.97 2.14 -8.50
C TYR A 5 -25.19 0.84 -7.74
N ASP A 6 -24.73 -0.29 -8.28
CA ASP A 6 -24.72 -1.55 -7.52
C ASP A 6 -23.62 -1.49 -6.42
N VAL A 7 -22.47 -0.88 -6.74
CA VAL A 7 -21.37 -0.75 -5.79
C VAL A 7 -20.75 0.64 -5.87
N ILE A 8 -20.51 1.25 -4.71
CA ILE A 8 -19.69 2.47 -4.59
C ILE A 8 -18.42 2.11 -3.82
N VAL A 9 -17.26 2.36 -4.39
CA VAL A 9 -15.95 2.17 -3.75
C VAL A 9 -15.34 3.54 -3.47
N ILE A 10 -15.11 3.84 -2.20
CA ILE A 10 -14.57 5.11 -1.75
C ILE A 10 -13.06 4.94 -1.52
N GLY A 11 -12.24 5.57 -2.36
CA GLY A 11 -10.79 5.44 -2.41
C GLY A 11 -10.32 4.49 -3.50
N THR A 12 -9.23 4.85 -4.17
CA THR A 12 -8.62 4.12 -5.29
C THR A 12 -7.21 3.61 -5.00
N GLY A 13 -6.82 3.58 -3.71
CA GLY A 13 -5.55 3.01 -3.25
C GLY A 13 -5.50 1.49 -3.41
N ALA A 14 -4.56 0.83 -2.72
CA ALA A 14 -4.34 -0.62 -2.82
C ALA A 14 -5.63 -1.42 -2.71
N GLY A 15 -6.45 -1.18 -1.67
CA GLY A 15 -7.69 -1.92 -1.47
C GLY A 15 -8.75 -1.62 -2.53
N GLY A 16 -9.07 -0.33 -2.75
CA GLY A 16 -10.12 0.07 -3.69
C GLY A 16 -9.76 -0.22 -5.15
N GLY A 17 -8.51 0.02 -5.55
CA GLY A 17 -8.03 -0.28 -6.90
C GLY A 17 -8.01 -1.77 -7.22
N THR A 18 -7.59 -2.61 -6.27
CA THR A 18 -7.62 -4.07 -6.38
C THR A 18 -9.06 -4.57 -6.51
N LEU A 19 -9.95 -4.08 -5.63
CA LEU A 19 -11.36 -4.45 -5.68
C LEU A 19 -12.01 -4.02 -6.99
N ALA A 20 -11.74 -2.81 -7.47
CA ALA A 20 -12.24 -2.30 -8.75
C ALA A 20 -11.84 -3.23 -9.91
N ARG A 21 -10.59 -3.67 -9.95
CA ARG A 21 -10.08 -4.59 -10.97
C ARG A 21 -10.82 -5.91 -10.98
N HIS A 22 -11.09 -6.46 -9.79
CA HIS A 22 -11.80 -7.73 -9.68
C HIS A 22 -13.30 -7.63 -9.99
N LEU A 23 -13.93 -6.50 -9.64
CA LEU A 23 -15.35 -6.29 -9.89
C LEU A 23 -15.68 -5.83 -11.31
N ALA A 24 -14.75 -5.24 -12.03
CA ALA A 24 -14.99 -4.70 -13.38
C ALA A 24 -15.64 -5.71 -14.34
N PRO A 25 -15.21 -7.00 -14.41
CA PRO A 25 -15.86 -7.98 -15.30
C PRO A 25 -17.26 -8.43 -14.86
N SER A 26 -17.74 -8.00 -13.69
CA SER A 26 -19.03 -8.47 -13.15
C SER A 26 -20.27 -7.92 -13.89
N GLY A 27 -20.10 -6.89 -14.70
CA GLY A 27 -21.20 -6.16 -15.33
C GLY A 27 -22.03 -5.29 -14.38
N LYS A 28 -21.69 -5.26 -13.09
CA LYS A 28 -22.31 -4.38 -12.09
C LYS A 28 -21.93 -2.92 -12.33
N ARG A 29 -22.88 -1.99 -12.15
CA ARG A 29 -22.57 -0.55 -12.21
C ARG A 29 -21.77 -0.14 -10.99
N ILE A 30 -20.53 0.27 -11.19
CA ILE A 30 -19.59 0.56 -10.10
C ILE A 30 -19.12 2.01 -10.20
N LEU A 31 -19.24 2.72 -9.07
CA LEU A 31 -18.71 4.05 -8.90
C LEU A 31 -17.44 4.02 -8.03
N LEU A 32 -16.36 4.53 -8.56
CA LEU A 32 -15.14 4.81 -7.82
C LEU A 32 -15.12 6.30 -7.44
N LEU A 33 -14.96 6.60 -6.17
CA LEU A 33 -14.80 7.95 -5.66
C LEU A 33 -13.35 8.16 -5.21
N GLU A 34 -12.65 9.11 -5.81
CA GLU A 34 -11.28 9.47 -5.41
C GLU A 34 -11.21 10.95 -5.05
N ARG A 35 -10.70 11.22 -3.87
CA ARG A 35 -10.54 12.59 -3.36
C ARG A 35 -9.54 13.39 -4.19
N GLY A 36 -8.49 12.74 -4.68
CA GLY A 36 -7.45 13.37 -5.50
C GLY A 36 -7.70 13.26 -7.01
N ASP A 37 -6.73 13.73 -7.75
CA ASP A 37 -6.67 13.60 -9.21
C ASP A 37 -5.62 12.57 -9.63
N TRP A 38 -5.41 12.39 -10.94
CA TRP A 38 -4.27 11.67 -11.47
C TRP A 38 -2.97 12.32 -11.02
N LEU A 39 -2.01 11.51 -10.58
CA LEU A 39 -0.67 12.04 -10.32
C LEU A 39 -0.02 12.45 -11.65
N PRO A 40 0.44 13.72 -11.78
CA PRO A 40 1.01 14.21 -13.03
C PRO A 40 2.32 13.49 -13.37
N ARG A 41 2.56 13.29 -14.67
CA ARG A 41 3.84 12.78 -15.19
C ARG A 41 4.70 13.96 -15.60
N GLU A 42 5.69 14.26 -14.80
CA GLU A 42 6.49 15.48 -14.93
C GLU A 42 7.94 15.22 -14.45
N PRO A 43 8.91 16.06 -14.85
CA PRO A 43 10.30 15.89 -14.41
C PRO A 43 10.48 15.92 -12.88
N ALA A 44 9.61 16.65 -12.16
CA ALA A 44 9.61 16.70 -10.70
C ALA A 44 9.40 15.34 -10.04
N ASN A 45 8.82 14.34 -10.74
CA ASN A 45 8.66 12.98 -10.20
C ASN A 45 10.00 12.32 -9.85
N TRP A 46 11.10 12.71 -10.49
CA TRP A 46 12.44 12.20 -10.25
C TRP A 46 13.38 13.23 -9.59
N SER A 47 12.84 14.32 -9.08
CA SER A 47 13.59 15.34 -8.38
C SER A 47 13.54 15.11 -6.88
N THR A 48 14.68 14.80 -6.26
CA THR A 48 14.79 14.68 -4.80
C THR A 48 14.35 15.97 -4.10
N LEU A 49 14.68 17.13 -4.68
CA LEU A 49 14.27 18.42 -4.15
C LEU A 49 12.75 18.54 -4.12
N ASP A 50 12.08 18.32 -5.26
CA ASP A 50 10.62 18.47 -5.34
C ASP A 50 9.89 17.43 -4.47
N VAL A 51 10.35 16.17 -4.48
CA VAL A 51 9.65 15.06 -3.82
C VAL A 51 9.83 15.13 -2.29
N PHE A 52 11.06 15.26 -1.79
CA PHE A 52 11.34 15.12 -0.36
C PHE A 52 11.57 16.44 0.36
N VAL A 53 12.14 17.45 -0.29
CA VAL A 53 12.42 18.73 0.35
C VAL A 53 11.22 19.66 0.27
N GLU A 54 10.68 19.86 -0.93
CA GLU A 54 9.50 20.71 -1.16
C GLU A 54 8.19 19.97 -0.83
N GLY A 55 8.22 18.64 -0.72
CA GLY A 55 7.05 17.84 -0.39
C GLY A 55 5.90 17.93 -1.39
N LYS A 56 6.21 18.15 -2.68
CA LYS A 56 5.24 18.46 -3.74
C LYS A 56 4.04 17.52 -3.82
N TYR A 57 4.23 16.25 -3.46
CA TYR A 57 3.20 15.22 -3.55
C TYR A 57 2.63 14.82 -2.19
N ILE A 58 3.03 15.49 -1.12
CA ILE A 58 2.52 15.24 0.24
C ILE A 58 1.23 16.03 0.44
N SER A 59 0.21 15.40 1.03
CA SER A 59 -0.99 16.12 1.44
C SER A 59 -0.67 17.13 2.54
N PRO A 60 -1.19 18.37 2.47
CA PRO A 60 -1.05 19.35 3.53
C PRO A 60 -1.92 19.06 4.75
N ASP A 61 -2.76 18.00 4.71
CA ASP A 61 -3.68 17.66 5.80
C ASP A 61 -2.91 17.36 7.09
N SER A 62 -3.30 18.01 8.17
CA SER A 62 -2.83 17.74 9.52
C SER A 62 -3.90 17.01 10.32
N TRP A 63 -3.47 16.00 11.07
CA TRP A 63 -4.31 15.19 11.93
C TRP A 63 -3.92 15.44 13.38
N TYR A 64 -4.90 15.39 14.28
CA TYR A 64 -4.65 15.57 15.70
C TYR A 64 -4.56 14.23 16.42
N SER A 65 -3.41 13.94 17.01
CA SER A 65 -3.25 12.80 17.91
C SER A 65 -3.81 13.18 19.30
N VAL A 66 -4.86 12.49 19.71
CA VAL A 66 -5.45 12.71 21.05
C VAL A 66 -4.48 12.29 22.16
N GLU A 67 -3.80 11.18 21.99
CA GLU A 67 -2.83 10.65 22.94
C GLU A 67 -1.57 11.51 22.99
N GLY A 68 -0.97 11.79 21.86
CA GLY A 68 0.22 12.65 21.73
C GLY A 68 -0.06 14.14 21.94
N LYS A 69 -1.33 14.56 21.98
CA LYS A 69 -1.77 15.96 22.10
C LYS A 69 -1.08 16.90 21.11
N ALA A 70 -0.84 16.41 19.89
CA ALA A 70 -0.10 17.13 18.87
C ALA A 70 -0.71 16.93 17.49
N PHE A 71 -0.51 17.89 16.61
CA PHE A 71 -0.79 17.74 15.19
C PHE A 71 0.37 17.00 14.51
N PHE A 72 0.04 16.15 13.55
CA PHE A 72 1.01 15.45 12.71
C PHE A 72 0.45 15.29 11.30
N GLN A 73 1.33 15.06 10.34
CA GLN A 73 0.94 14.72 8.97
C GLN A 73 1.05 13.19 8.80
N PRO A 74 -0.05 12.50 8.50
CA PRO A 74 -0.06 11.04 8.41
C PRO A 74 0.58 10.49 7.11
N GLN A 75 1.23 11.33 6.32
CA GLN A 75 1.87 11.00 5.04
C GLN A 75 0.94 10.26 4.06
N VAL A 76 -0.31 10.70 3.99
CA VAL A 76 -1.27 10.20 3.01
C VAL A 76 -1.16 10.97 1.70
N HIS A 77 -1.43 10.30 0.60
CA HIS A 77 -1.35 10.86 -0.74
C HIS A 77 -2.70 10.74 -1.44
N TYR A 78 -3.23 11.87 -1.91
CA TYR A 78 -4.54 11.93 -2.56
C TYR A 78 -4.37 11.96 -4.07
N PHE A 79 -4.19 10.78 -4.63
CA PHE A 79 -4.12 10.53 -6.07
C PHE A 79 -4.86 9.25 -6.41
N VAL A 80 -5.29 9.12 -7.67
CA VAL A 80 -5.74 7.84 -8.18
C VAL A 80 -4.60 6.83 -8.03
N GLY A 81 -4.84 5.75 -7.29
CA GLY A 81 -3.81 4.80 -6.84
C GLY A 81 -3.35 5.00 -5.40
N GLY A 82 -3.73 6.12 -4.76
CA GLY A 82 -3.41 6.40 -3.34
C GLY A 82 -1.91 6.36 -3.04
N ALA A 83 -1.56 5.91 -1.85
CA ALA A 83 -0.16 5.82 -1.40
C ALA A 83 0.70 4.85 -2.22
N THR A 84 0.11 3.92 -3.00
CA THR A 84 0.87 3.03 -3.89
C THR A 84 1.58 3.78 -5.02
N LYS A 85 1.24 5.04 -5.28
CA LYS A 85 1.96 5.89 -6.23
C LYS A 85 3.39 6.19 -5.78
N LEU A 86 3.61 6.26 -4.44
CA LEU A 86 4.89 6.66 -3.84
C LEU A 86 5.60 5.53 -3.08
N TYR A 87 4.94 4.39 -2.83
CA TYR A 87 5.52 3.27 -2.08
C TYR A 87 6.76 2.67 -2.78
N GLY A 88 7.53 1.88 -2.04
CA GLY A 88 8.74 1.23 -2.56
C GLY A 88 8.47 -0.02 -3.42
N ALA A 89 7.23 -0.41 -3.62
CA ALA A 89 6.85 -1.64 -4.35
C ALA A 89 7.46 -2.94 -3.77
N ALA A 90 7.86 -2.94 -2.51
CA ALA A 90 8.22 -4.15 -1.78
C ALA A 90 6.93 -4.85 -1.35
N LEU A 91 6.71 -6.08 -1.81
CA LEU A 91 5.45 -6.79 -1.65
C LEU A 91 5.68 -8.15 -0.99
N TYR A 92 5.91 -8.13 0.32
CA TYR A 92 6.07 -9.31 1.15
C TYR A 92 4.73 -9.87 1.59
N ARG A 93 4.66 -11.20 1.75
CA ARG A 93 3.60 -11.84 2.54
C ARG A 93 3.86 -11.63 4.03
N MET A 94 2.84 -11.45 4.83
CA MET A 94 2.95 -11.61 6.27
C MET A 94 3.26 -13.10 6.58
N ARG A 95 4.04 -13.35 7.63
CA ARG A 95 4.38 -14.71 8.05
C ARG A 95 3.17 -15.36 8.69
N ALA A 96 3.13 -16.69 8.72
CA ALA A 96 2.02 -17.41 9.34
C ALA A 96 1.85 -17.03 10.83
N GLU A 97 2.96 -16.81 11.51
CA GLU A 97 3.04 -16.43 12.92
C GLU A 97 2.51 -15.00 13.16
N ASP A 98 2.59 -14.09 12.16
CA ASP A 98 2.05 -12.73 12.28
C ASP A 98 0.52 -12.70 12.47
N PHE A 99 -0.17 -13.76 12.10
CA PHE A 99 -1.60 -13.92 12.33
C PHE A 99 -1.93 -14.44 13.74
N GLY A 100 -0.94 -14.94 14.46
CA GLY A 100 -1.04 -15.39 15.85
C GLY A 100 -0.85 -14.24 16.83
N GLU A 101 -0.89 -14.59 18.12
CA GLU A 101 -0.47 -13.68 19.18
C GLU A 101 1.05 -13.56 19.17
N LEU A 102 1.56 -12.33 19.04
CA LEU A 102 2.99 -12.04 19.08
C LEU A 102 3.33 -11.13 20.25
N ARG A 103 4.23 -11.61 21.11
CA ARG A 103 4.77 -10.84 22.21
C ARG A 103 5.94 -9.99 21.71
N HIS A 104 5.88 -8.70 22.01
CA HIS A 104 6.94 -7.72 21.79
C HIS A 104 7.57 -7.31 23.11
N HIS A 105 8.68 -6.58 23.08
CA HIS A 105 9.35 -6.09 24.28
C HIS A 105 8.39 -5.26 25.18
N ASP A 106 7.61 -4.38 24.58
CA ASP A 106 6.75 -3.44 25.30
C ASP A 106 5.24 -3.71 25.12
N GLY A 107 4.87 -4.87 24.58
CA GLY A 107 3.45 -5.14 24.33
C GLY A 107 3.16 -6.47 23.69
N LEU A 108 1.91 -6.59 23.25
CA LEU A 108 1.36 -7.79 22.66
C LEU A 108 0.57 -7.42 21.40
N SER A 109 0.90 -8.01 20.27
CA SER A 109 0.02 -8.00 19.10
C SER A 109 -0.99 -9.14 19.27
N PRO A 110 -2.30 -8.84 19.36
CA PRO A 110 -3.31 -9.88 19.50
C PRO A 110 -3.41 -10.72 18.23
N ALA A 111 -3.84 -11.97 18.37
CA ALA A 111 -4.11 -12.82 17.21
C ALA A 111 -5.20 -12.20 16.32
N TRP A 112 -5.02 -12.35 15.01
CA TRP A 112 -6.03 -11.99 14.03
C TRP A 112 -7.19 -13.01 14.06
N PRO A 113 -8.43 -12.62 13.72
CA PRO A 113 -9.57 -13.55 13.64
C PRO A 113 -9.54 -14.45 12.40
N ILE A 114 -8.50 -14.35 11.59
CA ILE A 114 -8.23 -15.13 10.36
C ILE A 114 -6.81 -15.67 10.41
N SER A 115 -6.56 -16.76 9.71
CA SER A 115 -5.23 -17.38 9.63
C SER A 115 -4.49 -17.00 8.35
N TYR A 116 -3.19 -17.28 8.31
CA TYR A 116 -2.42 -17.19 7.07
C TYR A 116 -3.02 -18.07 5.96
N GLN A 117 -3.50 -19.27 6.29
CA GLN A 117 -4.10 -20.19 5.34
C GLN A 117 -5.38 -19.62 4.70
N ASP A 118 -6.16 -18.84 5.45
CA ASP A 118 -7.31 -18.11 4.90
C ASP A 118 -6.89 -17.01 3.93
N MET A 119 -5.72 -16.40 4.15
CA MET A 119 -5.19 -15.30 3.34
C MET A 119 -4.31 -15.75 2.17
N GLU A 120 -3.74 -16.93 2.22
CA GLU A 120 -2.80 -17.44 1.22
C GLU A 120 -3.32 -17.35 -0.24
N PRO A 121 -4.55 -17.76 -0.56
CA PRO A 121 -5.08 -17.62 -1.92
C PRO A 121 -5.15 -16.16 -2.41
N TYR A 122 -5.37 -15.23 -1.49
CA TYR A 122 -5.43 -13.80 -1.81
C TYR A 122 -4.03 -13.19 -1.98
N TYR A 123 -3.03 -13.67 -1.24
CA TYR A 123 -1.63 -13.31 -1.50
C TYR A 123 -1.19 -13.76 -2.89
N THR A 124 -1.45 -15.02 -3.26
CA THR A 124 -1.16 -15.54 -4.60
C THR A 124 -1.85 -14.72 -5.70
N ALA A 125 -3.15 -14.41 -5.53
CA ALA A 125 -3.88 -13.58 -6.48
C ALA A 125 -3.35 -12.13 -6.55
N ALA A 126 -2.90 -11.58 -5.43
CA ALA A 126 -2.31 -10.24 -5.39
C ALA A 126 -0.92 -10.21 -6.06
N GLU A 127 -0.09 -11.23 -5.85
CA GLU A 127 1.20 -11.38 -6.52
C GLU A 127 1.04 -11.44 -8.04
N ASP A 128 0.07 -12.22 -8.54
CA ASP A 128 -0.27 -12.26 -9.96
C ASP A 128 -0.73 -10.89 -10.47
N LEU A 129 -1.67 -10.25 -9.77
CA LEU A 129 -2.21 -8.95 -10.17
C LEU A 129 -1.12 -7.88 -10.22
N TYR A 130 -0.26 -7.82 -9.19
CA TYR A 130 0.79 -6.81 -9.08
C TYR A 130 2.11 -7.23 -9.72
N GLN A 131 2.12 -8.35 -10.46
CA GLN A 131 3.26 -8.87 -11.22
C GLN A 131 4.53 -8.90 -10.36
N VAL A 132 4.44 -9.57 -9.21
CA VAL A 132 5.52 -9.59 -8.24
C VAL A 132 6.67 -10.46 -8.73
N HIS A 133 7.85 -9.89 -8.72
CA HIS A 133 9.12 -10.57 -8.93
C HIS A 133 9.64 -11.10 -7.61
N GLY A 134 10.04 -12.37 -7.56
CA GLY A 134 10.60 -12.97 -6.36
C GLY A 134 11.22 -14.35 -6.61
N ALA A 135 11.91 -14.86 -5.62
CA ALA A 135 12.46 -16.22 -5.59
C ALA A 135 12.00 -16.90 -4.31
N GLY A 136 11.10 -17.88 -4.44
CA GLY A 136 10.58 -18.61 -3.28
C GLY A 136 11.62 -19.50 -2.64
N GLY A 137 11.57 -19.61 -1.30
CA GLY A 137 12.42 -20.48 -0.51
C GLY A 137 13.82 -19.93 -0.17
N GLU A 138 14.15 -18.71 -0.55
CA GLU A 138 15.39 -18.03 -0.12
C GLU A 138 15.27 -17.42 1.28
N ASP A 139 14.11 -16.85 1.60
CA ASP A 139 13.84 -16.26 2.91
C ASP A 139 13.48 -17.35 3.92
N PRO A 140 14.27 -17.54 5.00
CA PRO A 140 14.02 -18.60 5.99
C PRO A 140 12.70 -18.43 6.75
N THR A 141 12.11 -17.25 6.71
CA THR A 141 10.82 -16.94 7.36
C THR A 141 9.65 -16.94 6.39
N GLU A 142 9.88 -17.25 5.10
CA GLU A 142 8.84 -17.20 4.09
C GLU A 142 7.73 -18.20 4.40
N PRO A 143 6.46 -17.76 4.44
CA PRO A 143 5.37 -18.69 4.69
C PRO A 143 5.09 -19.58 3.47
N PRO A 144 4.49 -20.77 3.65
CA PRO A 144 4.16 -21.66 2.56
C PRO A 144 3.27 -20.98 1.50
N ALA A 145 3.63 -21.15 0.23
CA ALA A 145 2.86 -20.62 -0.91
C ALA A 145 2.34 -21.78 -1.78
N SER A 146 1.15 -21.62 -2.37
CA SER A 146 0.55 -22.63 -3.28
C SER A 146 1.21 -22.67 -4.66
N GLY A 147 2.02 -21.67 -5.00
CA GLY A 147 2.75 -21.58 -6.26
C GLY A 147 3.99 -20.69 -6.15
N PRO A 148 4.84 -20.68 -7.18
CA PRO A 148 5.99 -19.78 -7.24
C PRO A 148 5.51 -18.33 -7.48
N TYR A 149 6.40 -17.36 -7.25
CA TYR A 149 6.18 -15.99 -7.73
C TYR A 149 5.92 -15.97 -9.24
N PRO A 150 5.01 -15.10 -9.74
CA PRO A 150 4.64 -15.07 -11.16
C PRO A 150 5.80 -14.64 -12.07
N TYR A 151 6.76 -13.90 -11.52
CA TYR A 151 7.94 -13.43 -12.26
C TYR A 151 9.22 -13.76 -11.49
N PRO A 152 10.34 -14.06 -12.21
CA PRO A 152 11.61 -14.35 -11.56
C PRO A 152 12.10 -13.13 -10.78
N ALA A 153 12.85 -13.38 -9.72
CA ALA A 153 13.45 -12.32 -8.90
C ALA A 153 14.22 -11.31 -9.75
N VAL A 154 14.20 -10.06 -9.32
CA VAL A 154 15.02 -9.00 -9.95
C VAL A 154 16.48 -9.22 -9.58
N SER A 155 17.35 -9.36 -10.58
CA SER A 155 18.75 -9.65 -10.36
C SER A 155 19.48 -8.55 -9.56
N HIS A 156 20.37 -8.97 -8.68
CA HIS A 156 21.28 -8.06 -7.99
C HIS A 156 22.27 -7.44 -8.97
N GLU A 157 22.52 -6.14 -8.83
CA GLU A 157 23.66 -5.53 -9.49
C GLU A 157 24.96 -6.00 -8.80
N PRO A 158 26.13 -5.98 -9.48
CA PRO A 158 27.36 -6.63 -9.00
C PRO A 158 27.74 -6.29 -7.57
N ARG A 159 27.57 -5.03 -7.13
CA ARG A 159 27.90 -4.64 -5.75
C ARG A 159 26.91 -5.20 -4.72
N ILE A 160 25.66 -5.33 -5.10
CA ILE A 160 24.62 -5.92 -4.24
C ILE A 160 24.81 -7.45 -4.17
N GLN A 161 25.15 -8.08 -5.29
CA GLN A 161 25.52 -9.50 -5.31
C GLN A 161 26.69 -9.78 -4.38
N GLN A 162 27.74 -8.97 -4.45
CA GLN A 162 28.88 -9.11 -3.53
C GLN A 162 28.46 -8.98 -2.06
N LEU A 163 27.55 -8.05 -1.73
CA LEU A 163 27.01 -7.92 -0.38
C LEU A 163 26.23 -9.17 0.04
N SER A 164 25.41 -9.72 -0.86
CA SER A 164 24.69 -10.98 -0.62
C SER A 164 25.67 -12.11 -0.32
N ASP A 165 26.69 -12.29 -1.18
CA ASP A 165 27.72 -13.34 -0.99
C ASP A 165 28.48 -13.16 0.33
N ASP A 166 28.75 -11.93 0.75
CA ASP A 166 29.44 -11.65 2.00
C ASP A 166 28.56 -11.91 3.23
N LEU A 167 27.26 -11.67 3.14
CA LEU A 167 26.28 -12.03 4.18
C LEU A 167 26.15 -13.54 4.32
N GLU A 168 26.08 -14.29 3.21
CA GLU A 168 26.06 -15.75 3.23
C GLU A 168 27.32 -16.32 3.90
N LYS A 169 28.53 -15.82 3.55
CA LYS A 169 29.78 -16.20 4.19
C LYS A 169 29.80 -15.89 5.68
N ALA A 170 29.07 -14.86 6.11
CA ALA A 170 28.90 -14.51 7.51
C ALA A 170 27.86 -15.37 8.24
N GLY A 171 27.16 -16.27 7.52
CA GLY A 171 26.18 -17.20 8.06
C GLY A 171 24.75 -16.67 8.10
N TYR A 172 24.44 -15.61 7.36
CA TYR A 172 23.08 -15.09 7.18
C TYR A 172 22.44 -15.63 5.91
N HIS A 173 21.12 -15.43 5.78
CA HIS A 173 20.33 -15.90 4.65
C HIS A 173 19.77 -14.71 3.86
N PRO A 174 20.60 -14.02 3.08
CA PRO A 174 20.13 -12.95 2.20
C PRO A 174 19.22 -13.54 1.11
N PHE A 175 18.22 -12.79 0.72
CA PHE A 175 17.25 -13.20 -0.29
C PHE A 175 16.88 -12.06 -1.24
N HIS A 176 16.32 -12.41 -2.40
CA HIS A 176 15.79 -11.41 -3.32
C HIS A 176 14.48 -10.84 -2.79
N ALA A 177 14.49 -9.55 -2.47
CA ALA A 177 13.32 -8.83 -1.97
C ALA A 177 12.16 -8.87 -2.98
N PRO A 178 10.98 -9.40 -2.63
CA PRO A 178 9.83 -9.41 -3.54
C PRO A 178 9.44 -8.00 -3.99
N CYS A 179 9.38 -7.78 -5.31
CA CYS A 179 9.23 -6.44 -5.86
C CYS A 179 8.18 -6.39 -6.97
N GLY A 180 7.18 -5.49 -6.81
CA GLY A 180 6.15 -5.23 -7.81
C GLY A 180 6.58 -4.15 -8.80
N ILE A 181 7.25 -4.53 -9.88
CA ILE A 181 7.70 -3.65 -10.95
C ILE A 181 7.57 -4.31 -12.32
N LEU A 182 7.28 -3.54 -13.36
CA LEU A 182 7.12 -4.04 -14.72
C LEU A 182 8.47 -4.11 -15.44
N VAL A 183 9.39 -4.95 -14.92
CA VAL A 183 10.72 -5.15 -15.49
C VAL A 183 10.76 -6.39 -16.39
N ASN A 184 11.45 -6.27 -17.51
CA ASN A 184 11.79 -7.40 -18.37
C ASN A 184 13.31 -7.47 -18.51
N GLU A 185 13.97 -8.21 -17.60
CA GLU A 185 15.43 -8.33 -17.59
C GLU A 185 15.97 -9.11 -18.80
N ALA A 186 15.17 -9.99 -19.41
CA ALA A 186 15.56 -10.69 -20.63
C ALA A 186 15.65 -9.74 -21.85
N ASN A 187 14.96 -8.58 -21.77
CA ASN A 187 14.97 -7.60 -22.86
C ASN A 187 14.81 -6.17 -22.32
N LEU A 188 15.80 -5.70 -21.58
CA LEU A 188 15.79 -4.38 -20.95
C LEU A 188 15.47 -3.20 -21.87
N PRO A 189 15.95 -3.16 -23.15
CA PRO A 189 15.57 -2.09 -24.08
C PRO A 189 14.06 -1.95 -24.34
N TYR A 190 13.30 -3.02 -24.12
CA TYR A 190 11.84 -3.03 -24.27
C TYR A 190 11.11 -3.20 -22.92
N SER A 191 11.82 -3.05 -21.81
CA SER A 191 11.24 -3.09 -20.46
C SER A 191 10.57 -1.77 -20.13
N THR A 192 9.41 -1.81 -19.45
CA THR A 192 8.76 -0.60 -18.94
C THR A 192 9.56 -0.01 -17.76
N CYS A 193 10.03 -0.85 -16.84
CA CYS A 193 10.94 -0.44 -15.78
C CYS A 193 12.38 -0.38 -16.29
N VAL A 194 13.00 0.77 -16.10
CA VAL A 194 14.40 1.02 -16.53
C VAL A 194 15.41 0.82 -15.39
N ARG A 195 14.98 0.31 -14.24
CA ARG A 195 15.81 0.10 -13.05
C ARG A 195 16.55 1.38 -12.63
N CYS A 196 15.81 2.49 -12.51
CA CYS A 196 16.35 3.79 -12.04
C CYS A 196 16.59 3.78 -10.52
N GLY A 197 17.30 4.80 -10.03
CA GLY A 197 17.55 5.00 -8.60
C GLY A 197 16.35 5.58 -7.83
N GLU A 198 15.44 6.24 -8.55
CA GLU A 198 14.30 6.97 -7.99
C GLU A 198 13.05 6.07 -7.91
N CYS A 199 13.05 5.10 -6.98
CA CYS A 199 11.93 4.16 -6.84
C CYS A 199 11.18 4.34 -5.51
N ASP A 200 11.87 4.27 -4.38
CA ASP A 200 11.26 4.36 -3.07
C ASP A 200 10.92 5.80 -2.71
N GLY A 201 9.63 6.05 -2.44
CA GLY A 201 9.13 7.39 -2.15
C GLY A 201 8.90 8.30 -3.37
N PHE A 202 9.38 7.91 -4.55
CA PHE A 202 9.19 8.69 -5.78
C PHE A 202 7.97 8.23 -6.58
N PRO A 203 7.21 9.13 -7.20
CA PRO A 203 6.24 8.76 -8.23
C PRO A 203 6.97 8.18 -9.45
N CYS A 204 6.42 7.14 -10.08
CA CYS A 204 7.02 6.57 -11.28
C CYS A 204 6.43 7.19 -12.57
N PRO A 205 7.13 8.08 -13.29
CA PRO A 205 6.60 8.70 -14.52
C PRO A 205 6.48 7.72 -15.68
N LEU A 206 7.16 6.55 -15.59
CA LEU A 206 7.09 5.51 -16.61
C LEU A 206 5.88 4.57 -16.43
N ARG A 207 5.15 4.67 -15.30
CA ARG A 207 4.12 3.71 -14.91
C ARG A 207 4.64 2.27 -14.87
N ALA A 208 5.87 2.12 -14.44
CA ALA A 208 6.55 0.84 -14.33
C ALA A 208 6.51 0.26 -12.91
N LYS A 209 6.04 1.03 -11.94
CA LYS A 209 5.75 0.54 -10.61
C LYS A 209 4.38 -0.14 -10.63
N SER A 210 4.28 -1.34 -10.07
CA SER A 210 3.04 -2.07 -9.94
C SER A 210 2.17 -1.42 -8.86
N ASP A 211 1.49 -0.34 -9.20
CA ASP A 211 0.63 0.39 -8.29
C ASP A 211 -0.85 0.22 -8.63
N ALA A 212 -1.72 0.61 -7.68
CA ALA A 212 -3.15 0.43 -7.80
C ALA A 212 -3.79 1.23 -8.96
N GLU A 213 -3.17 2.34 -9.41
CA GLU A 213 -3.59 3.03 -10.63
C GLU A 213 -3.30 2.17 -11.87
N VAL A 214 -2.03 1.71 -11.99
CA VAL A 214 -1.52 1.07 -13.21
C VAL A 214 -2.16 -0.29 -13.44
N LEU A 215 -2.24 -1.12 -12.41
CA LEU A 215 -2.71 -2.51 -12.53
C LEU A 215 -4.14 -2.73 -12.00
N GLY A 216 -4.67 -1.78 -11.24
CA GLY A 216 -6.03 -1.83 -10.72
C GLY A 216 -7.00 -0.94 -11.48
N VAL A 217 -6.94 0.36 -11.22
CA VAL A 217 -7.96 1.32 -11.67
C VAL A 217 -8.00 1.49 -13.19
N ARG A 218 -6.84 1.66 -13.86
CA ARG A 218 -6.83 1.86 -15.32
C ARG A 218 -7.42 0.68 -16.09
N PRO A 219 -7.01 -0.56 -15.82
CA PRO A 219 -7.65 -1.71 -16.48
C PRO A 219 -9.12 -1.88 -16.11
N ALA A 220 -9.53 -1.50 -14.88
CA ALA A 220 -10.95 -1.52 -14.52
C ALA A 220 -11.77 -0.54 -15.36
N LEU A 221 -11.24 0.65 -15.63
CA LEU A 221 -11.92 1.69 -16.43
C LEU A 221 -12.02 1.36 -17.93
N GLU A 222 -11.43 0.27 -18.41
CA GLU A 222 -11.67 -0.25 -19.77
C GLU A 222 -13.05 -0.90 -19.91
N HIS A 223 -13.76 -1.13 -18.80
CA HIS A 223 -15.11 -1.69 -18.76
C HIS A 223 -16.15 -0.57 -18.66
N ASP A 224 -17.18 -0.61 -19.52
CA ASP A 224 -18.22 0.42 -19.63
C ASP A 224 -19.09 0.60 -18.36
N ASN A 225 -19.10 -0.41 -17.49
CA ASN A 225 -19.84 -0.40 -16.22
C ASN A 225 -19.09 0.30 -15.06
N MET A 226 -17.87 0.79 -15.31
CA MET A 226 -17.04 1.47 -14.32
C MET A 226 -17.07 2.98 -14.51
N THR A 227 -17.31 3.71 -13.43
CA THR A 227 -17.25 5.18 -13.41
C THR A 227 -16.25 5.63 -12.36
N LEU A 228 -15.34 6.52 -12.70
CA LEU A 228 -14.42 7.16 -11.76
C LEU A 228 -14.74 8.65 -11.65
N LEU A 229 -15.05 9.12 -10.45
CA LEU A 229 -15.09 10.54 -10.11
C LEU A 229 -13.84 10.90 -9.31
N ARG A 230 -13.07 11.84 -9.85
CA ARG A 230 -11.87 12.43 -9.23
C ARG A 230 -12.23 13.75 -8.58
N ASN A 231 -11.34 14.24 -7.71
CA ASN A 231 -11.59 15.43 -6.89
C ASN A 231 -12.93 15.32 -6.12
N ALA A 232 -13.33 14.10 -5.81
CA ALA A 232 -14.60 13.72 -5.23
C ALA A 232 -14.38 13.20 -3.81
N GLN A 233 -14.45 14.08 -2.84
CA GLN A 233 -14.23 13.74 -1.44
C GLN A 233 -15.52 13.23 -0.80
N ALA A 234 -15.59 11.96 -0.44
CA ALA A 234 -16.64 11.44 0.43
C ALA A 234 -16.47 12.02 1.84
N VAL A 235 -17.49 12.72 2.31
CA VAL A 235 -17.45 13.44 3.61
C VAL A 235 -18.37 12.83 4.64
N LYS A 236 -19.42 12.13 4.23
CA LYS A 236 -20.38 11.49 5.12
C LYS A 236 -21.09 10.32 4.45
N LEU A 237 -21.41 9.31 5.26
CA LEU A 237 -22.33 8.23 4.90
C LEU A 237 -23.67 8.48 5.60
N GLU A 238 -24.76 8.59 4.83
CA GLU A 238 -26.10 8.76 5.40
C GLU A 238 -26.79 7.40 5.49
N THR A 239 -27.54 7.19 6.58
CA THR A 239 -28.27 5.94 6.81
C THR A 239 -29.77 6.14 6.69
N ASN A 240 -30.49 5.03 6.55
CA ASN A 240 -31.94 5.05 6.70
C ASN A 240 -32.35 5.48 8.14
N PRO A 241 -33.61 5.87 8.38
CA PRO A 241 -34.06 6.33 9.69
C PRO A 241 -33.88 5.30 10.83
N ALA A 242 -33.81 4.01 10.49
CA ALA A 242 -33.54 2.95 11.45
C ALA A 242 -32.04 2.80 11.79
N GLY A 243 -31.15 3.40 10.99
CA GLY A 243 -29.70 3.29 11.16
C GLY A 243 -29.11 1.94 10.70
N THR A 244 -29.88 1.13 9.97
CA THR A 244 -29.50 -0.27 9.63
C THR A 244 -28.85 -0.43 8.26
N ALA A 245 -28.91 0.59 7.40
CA ALA A 245 -28.34 0.54 6.06
C ALA A 245 -27.86 1.93 5.64
N VAL A 246 -26.72 1.99 4.95
CA VAL A 246 -26.26 3.19 4.26
C VAL A 246 -27.14 3.41 3.04
N THR A 247 -27.67 4.62 2.89
CA THR A 247 -28.57 4.99 1.79
C THR A 247 -27.94 5.94 0.79
N SER A 248 -26.95 6.71 1.23
CA SER A 248 -26.19 7.60 0.33
C SER A 248 -24.77 7.89 0.83
N VAL A 249 -23.90 8.17 -0.11
CA VAL A 249 -22.58 8.75 0.10
C VAL A 249 -22.66 10.23 -0.25
N VAL A 250 -22.36 11.10 0.71
CA VAL A 250 -22.28 12.54 0.50
C VAL A 250 -20.86 12.87 0.05
N VAL A 251 -20.75 13.56 -1.07
CA VAL A 251 -19.50 13.87 -1.74
C VAL A 251 -19.40 15.38 -1.94
N GLU A 252 -18.25 15.95 -1.62
CA GLU A 252 -17.87 17.32 -2.01
C GLU A 252 -16.98 17.26 -3.25
N ARG A 253 -17.41 17.94 -4.31
CA ARG A 253 -16.69 18.02 -5.57
C ARG A 253 -16.93 19.38 -6.23
N ASP A 254 -15.88 20.04 -6.67
CA ASP A 254 -15.93 21.34 -7.37
C ASP A 254 -16.73 22.44 -6.62
N GLY A 255 -16.76 22.38 -5.29
CA GLY A 255 -17.50 23.31 -4.42
C GLY A 255 -18.99 22.95 -4.26
N GLU A 256 -19.47 21.87 -4.86
CA GLU A 256 -20.83 21.41 -4.78
C GLU A 256 -20.93 20.14 -3.90
N THR A 257 -22.11 19.97 -3.28
CA THR A 257 -22.41 18.75 -2.51
C THR A 257 -23.27 17.82 -3.35
N GLU A 258 -22.75 16.66 -3.66
CA GLU A 258 -23.42 15.62 -4.45
C GLU A 258 -23.82 14.43 -3.54
N ARG A 259 -24.78 13.62 -3.98
CA ARG A 259 -25.20 12.41 -3.28
C ARG A 259 -25.34 11.25 -4.26
N TYR A 260 -24.69 10.15 -3.90
CA TYR A 260 -24.73 8.91 -4.69
C TYR A 260 -25.32 7.78 -3.85
N ALA A 261 -26.21 6.98 -4.45
CA ALA A 261 -26.80 5.81 -3.83
C ALA A 261 -26.18 4.53 -4.39
N GLY A 262 -25.97 3.54 -3.54
CA GLY A 262 -25.46 2.23 -3.94
C GLY A 262 -25.96 1.12 -3.04
N ASP A 263 -26.13 -0.07 -3.61
CA ASP A 263 -26.55 -1.25 -2.84
C ASP A 263 -25.46 -1.68 -1.87
N ILE A 264 -24.19 -1.55 -2.28
CA ILE A 264 -23.01 -1.83 -1.46
C ILE A 264 -22.11 -0.59 -1.47
N VAL A 265 -21.72 -0.13 -0.28
CA VAL A 265 -20.76 0.96 -0.11
C VAL A 265 -19.50 0.42 0.57
N VAL A 266 -18.38 0.52 -0.13
CA VAL A 266 -17.07 0.05 0.33
C VAL A 266 -16.23 1.24 0.76
N VAL A 267 -15.82 1.29 2.02
CA VAL A 267 -14.91 2.31 2.56
C VAL A 267 -13.47 1.79 2.44
N ALA A 268 -12.75 2.26 1.43
CA ALA A 268 -11.39 1.83 1.08
C ALA A 268 -10.40 2.99 1.03
N CYS A 269 -10.55 3.95 1.95
CA CYS A 269 -9.80 5.22 1.96
C CYS A 269 -8.44 5.14 2.69
N GLY A 270 -7.93 3.93 2.97
CA GLY A 270 -6.81 3.72 3.88
C GLY A 270 -7.21 3.86 5.35
N ALA A 271 -6.36 3.42 6.27
CA ALA A 271 -6.71 3.30 7.69
C ALA A 271 -7.22 4.62 8.29
N ALA A 272 -6.47 5.70 8.11
CA ALA A 272 -6.79 6.99 8.70
C ALA A 272 -8.08 7.62 8.14
N ASN A 273 -8.21 7.71 6.81
CA ASN A 273 -9.39 8.34 6.20
C ASN A 273 -10.65 7.48 6.28
N SER A 274 -10.53 6.15 6.32
CA SER A 274 -11.68 5.27 6.57
C SER A 274 -12.26 5.52 7.96
N ALA A 275 -11.40 5.56 8.98
CA ALA A 275 -11.82 5.89 10.33
C ALA A 275 -12.43 7.31 10.42
N ARG A 276 -11.80 8.31 9.79
CA ARG A 276 -12.35 9.67 9.73
C ARG A 276 -13.74 9.72 9.11
N LEU A 277 -13.95 9.04 7.98
CA LEU A 277 -15.25 9.01 7.30
C LEU A 277 -16.33 8.36 8.17
N LEU A 278 -16.01 7.24 8.82
CA LEU A 278 -16.94 6.58 9.74
C LEU A 278 -17.30 7.45 10.95
N LEU A 279 -16.33 8.13 11.56
CA LEU A 279 -16.57 9.06 12.67
C LEU A 279 -17.38 10.29 12.22
N ALA A 280 -17.07 10.86 11.06
CA ALA A 280 -17.82 12.00 10.49
C ALA A 280 -19.26 11.63 10.09
N SER A 281 -19.55 10.33 9.97
CA SER A 281 -20.90 9.81 9.65
C SER A 281 -21.78 9.62 10.90
N ALA A 282 -21.48 10.32 11.99
CA ALA A 282 -22.30 10.31 13.20
C ALA A 282 -23.74 10.78 12.90
N SER A 283 -24.70 10.20 13.62
CA SER A 283 -26.12 10.49 13.54
C SER A 283 -26.80 10.19 14.90
N ASP A 284 -28.08 10.49 15.03
CA ASP A 284 -28.84 10.15 16.25
C ASP A 284 -28.83 8.64 16.54
N ARG A 285 -28.74 7.80 15.53
CA ARG A 285 -28.65 6.34 15.66
C ARG A 285 -27.22 5.85 15.90
N HIS A 286 -26.23 6.61 15.48
CA HIS A 286 -24.81 6.32 15.61
C HIS A 286 -24.06 7.53 16.18
N PRO A 287 -24.30 7.91 17.46
CA PRO A 287 -23.79 9.17 17.99
C PRO A 287 -22.26 9.25 18.06
N ASN A 288 -21.57 8.11 18.11
CA ASN A 288 -20.11 8.01 18.15
C ASN A 288 -19.48 7.69 16.78
N GLY A 289 -20.23 7.85 15.69
CA GLY A 289 -19.78 7.46 14.35
C GLY A 289 -20.37 6.13 13.89
N LEU A 290 -20.37 5.93 12.58
CA LEU A 290 -20.88 4.70 11.96
C LEU A 290 -19.92 3.52 12.24
N ALA A 291 -20.49 2.32 12.46
CA ALA A 291 -19.75 1.10 12.82
C ALA A 291 -18.91 1.21 14.11
N ASN A 292 -19.15 2.20 14.98
CA ASN A 292 -18.35 2.48 16.17
C ASN A 292 -19.05 2.13 17.49
N GLY A 293 -19.86 1.07 17.51
CA GLY A 293 -20.53 0.60 18.72
C GLY A 293 -19.58 0.10 19.81
N SER A 294 -18.38 -0.33 19.46
CA SER A 294 -17.32 -0.78 20.37
C SER A 294 -16.30 0.31 20.71
N ASP A 295 -16.46 1.53 20.20
CA ASP A 295 -15.53 2.66 20.38
C ASP A 295 -14.08 2.37 19.90
N GLN A 296 -13.93 1.54 18.84
CA GLN A 296 -12.62 1.18 18.29
C GLN A 296 -12.24 1.96 17.02
N VAL A 297 -13.21 2.59 16.35
CA VAL A 297 -12.94 3.34 15.12
C VAL A 297 -12.06 4.55 15.42
N GLY A 298 -10.92 4.64 14.73
CA GLY A 298 -9.95 5.73 14.90
C GLY A 298 -9.00 5.55 16.08
N ARG A 299 -9.07 4.42 16.78
CA ARG A 299 -8.10 4.05 17.83
C ARG A 299 -7.00 3.16 17.26
N ASN A 300 -5.90 3.03 18.02
CA ASN A 300 -4.78 2.14 17.70
C ASN A 300 -4.18 2.43 16.31
N PHE A 301 -4.08 3.71 15.94
CA PHE A 301 -3.38 4.09 14.71
C PHE A 301 -1.91 3.67 14.81
N MET A 302 -1.48 2.86 13.86
CA MET A 302 -0.12 2.35 13.77
C MET A 302 0.42 2.55 12.35
N TYR A 303 1.73 2.69 12.25
CA TYR A 303 2.48 2.65 11.00
C TYR A 303 3.81 1.94 11.24
N HIS A 304 4.57 1.72 10.18
CA HIS A 304 5.85 1.03 10.30
C HIS A 304 6.78 1.81 11.24
N ASP A 305 7.33 1.14 12.23
CA ASP A 305 8.47 1.64 13.01
C ASP A 305 9.74 1.34 12.22
N CYS A 306 10.08 2.23 11.30
CA CYS A 306 11.19 2.07 10.38
C CYS A 306 12.42 2.82 10.88
N GLN A 307 13.54 2.10 11.01
CA GLN A 307 14.85 2.70 11.17
C GLN A 307 15.62 2.60 9.85
N ALA A 308 16.29 3.66 9.46
CA ALA A 308 17.18 3.67 8.31
C ALA A 308 18.64 3.66 8.76
N VAL A 309 19.40 2.72 8.24
CA VAL A 309 20.85 2.65 8.46
C VAL A 309 21.56 2.98 7.15
N LEU A 310 22.41 3.99 7.18
CA LEU A 310 23.26 4.36 6.05
C LEU A 310 24.66 3.79 6.27
N ALA A 311 25.06 2.86 5.41
CA ALA A 311 26.42 2.32 5.37
C ALA A 311 27.20 2.93 4.20
N VAL A 312 28.29 3.64 4.52
CA VAL A 312 29.19 4.18 3.50
C VAL A 312 30.27 3.15 3.17
N SER A 313 30.23 2.64 1.93
CA SER A 313 31.23 1.67 1.45
C SER A 313 32.60 2.33 1.29
N LYS A 314 33.69 1.59 1.62
CA LYS A 314 35.04 1.99 1.31
C LYS A 314 35.37 1.89 -0.19
N GLU A 315 34.72 0.94 -0.86
CA GLU A 315 34.82 0.78 -2.30
C GLU A 315 33.68 1.53 -3.01
N PRO A 316 33.91 2.04 -4.23
CA PRO A 316 32.88 2.69 -5.00
C PRO A 316 31.64 1.80 -5.16
N ASN A 317 30.46 2.38 -4.95
CA ASN A 317 29.20 1.70 -5.19
C ASN A 317 28.52 2.27 -6.46
N PRO A 318 28.75 1.67 -7.65
CA PRO A 318 28.13 2.14 -8.90
C PRO A 318 26.67 1.67 -9.07
N THR A 319 26.13 0.90 -8.13
CA THR A 319 24.76 0.38 -8.21
C THR A 319 23.76 1.51 -8.42
N VAL A 320 22.85 1.34 -9.33
CA VAL A 320 21.73 2.25 -9.58
C VAL A 320 20.48 1.75 -8.89
N PHE A 321 20.08 0.51 -9.15
CA PHE A 321 18.88 -0.10 -8.59
C PHE A 321 19.27 -1.12 -7.51
N GLN A 322 19.38 -0.68 -6.26
CA GLN A 322 19.93 -1.51 -5.17
C GLN A 322 18.88 -2.21 -4.29
N LYS A 323 17.59 -1.94 -4.45
CA LYS A 323 16.51 -2.44 -3.58
C LYS A 323 16.11 -3.90 -3.82
N THR A 324 17.05 -4.76 -4.11
CA THR A 324 16.80 -6.16 -4.48
C THR A 324 17.14 -7.16 -3.37
N LEU A 325 17.73 -6.71 -2.26
CA LEU A 325 18.26 -7.56 -1.20
C LEU A 325 17.47 -7.37 0.11
N GLY A 326 17.11 -8.49 0.75
CA GLY A 326 16.54 -8.55 2.08
C GLY A 326 17.25 -9.56 2.98
N VAL A 327 17.09 -9.43 4.30
CA VAL A 327 17.55 -10.37 5.33
C VAL A 327 16.48 -10.45 6.41
N ASN A 328 16.01 -11.64 6.73
CA ASN A 328 14.97 -11.88 7.74
C ASN A 328 15.41 -12.84 8.87
N ASP A 329 16.71 -13.09 9.00
CA ASP A 329 17.25 -13.94 10.07
C ASP A 329 16.80 -13.48 11.46
N PHE A 330 16.51 -12.20 11.62
CA PHE A 330 16.11 -11.60 12.89
C PHE A 330 14.61 -11.24 12.95
N TYR A 331 13.82 -11.72 12.01
CA TYR A 331 12.42 -11.32 11.91
C TYR A 331 11.64 -11.55 13.21
N PHE A 332 11.78 -12.74 13.81
CA PHE A 332 11.09 -13.12 15.05
C PHE A 332 11.94 -12.95 16.31
N SER A 333 13.26 -13.06 16.22
CA SER A 333 14.17 -12.90 17.34
C SER A 333 15.61 -12.78 16.88
N GLY A 334 16.52 -12.35 17.75
CA GLY A 334 17.96 -12.33 17.53
C GLY A 334 18.73 -13.05 18.63
N PRO A 335 20.07 -13.22 18.50
CA PRO A 335 20.89 -13.93 19.47
C PRO A 335 20.81 -13.36 20.90
N ASP A 336 20.69 -12.05 21.01
CA ASP A 336 20.66 -11.32 22.28
C ASP A 336 19.31 -10.63 22.56
N PHE A 337 18.29 -10.92 21.74
CA PHE A 337 16.97 -10.26 21.85
C PHE A 337 15.87 -11.25 21.45
N GLU A 338 15.05 -11.63 22.41
CA GLU A 338 14.04 -12.69 22.25
C GLU A 338 12.74 -12.24 21.53
N TYR A 339 12.59 -10.96 21.20
CA TYR A 339 11.38 -10.41 20.59
C TYR A 339 11.57 -10.15 19.09
N PRO A 340 10.46 -10.03 18.31
CA PRO A 340 10.51 -9.69 16.91
C PRO A 340 11.29 -8.39 16.64
N MET A 341 12.18 -8.45 15.66
CA MET A 341 12.97 -7.30 15.21
C MET A 341 12.53 -6.82 13.83
N GLY A 342 11.77 -7.63 13.08
CA GLY A 342 11.19 -7.27 11.81
C GLY A 342 12.10 -7.53 10.60
N ASN A 343 11.73 -6.95 9.47
CA ASN A 343 12.37 -7.13 8.17
C ASN A 343 13.53 -6.13 7.97
N ILE A 344 14.63 -6.62 7.44
CA ILE A 344 15.75 -5.80 6.95
C ILE A 344 15.74 -5.86 5.42
N GLN A 345 15.61 -4.72 4.77
CA GLN A 345 15.64 -4.66 3.31
C GLN A 345 16.41 -3.44 2.81
N MET A 346 17.01 -3.55 1.65
CA MET A 346 17.57 -2.39 0.98
C MET A 346 16.46 -1.55 0.36
N ILE A 347 16.62 -0.24 0.50
CA ILE A 347 15.79 0.75 -0.18
C ILE A 347 16.54 1.36 -1.36
N GLY A 348 15.89 2.22 -2.15
CA GLY A 348 16.52 2.96 -3.23
C GLY A 348 17.75 3.74 -2.77
N LYS A 349 18.63 4.06 -3.70
CA LYS A 349 19.87 4.77 -3.41
C LYS A 349 19.55 6.17 -2.86
N SER A 350 20.14 6.50 -1.72
CA SER A 350 20.04 7.85 -1.17
C SER A 350 20.68 8.86 -2.12
N GLN A 351 19.97 9.92 -2.40
CA GLN A 351 20.46 11.05 -3.19
C GLN A 351 20.68 12.25 -2.27
N ALA A 352 21.81 12.89 -2.46
CA ALA A 352 22.18 14.09 -1.69
C ALA A 352 21.57 15.36 -2.31
#